data_4b29b46cd76026509df895b87a98ff8a
#
_entry.id   4b29b46cd76026509df895b87a98ff8a
#
_cell.length_a   1.000
_cell.length_b   1.000
_cell.length_c   1.000
_cell.angle_alpha   90.00
_cell.angle_beta   90.00
_cell.angle_gamma   90.00
#
_symmetry.space_group_name_H-M   'P 1'
#
loop_
_entity.id
_entity.type
_entity.pdbx_description
1 polymer ?
#
loop_
_entity_poly.entity_id
_entity_poly.type
_entity_poly.pdbx_seq_one_letter_code
_entity_poly.pdbx_strand_id
1 'polypeptide(L)'
;MARVAVKELTKRFGKVVAVDRVTFEAKDGEFVVLLGPSGCGKTTTLRLIAGLEIPDSGEIWIGDRLVNDLPPKDRDVAMVFQSYALYPHMKVYDNIAFPLKIRKLPKQDIDRRVREVARLLRIEDLLDRYPRQLSGGQQQRVALGRALVREPRVFLMDEPLSNLDAKLRVYMRAELKRLQRELGITTIYVTHDQAEAMTMADKIVVLNEGRIQQIGTPSELYHKPSNLFVAGFIGAPAMNFIDSSCKEKDGKIILDAGYFELELPSDIADVVREKALGSEVVIGIRPEHIRLAKPGEKGAFEVEVYVTEPLGGETIIDFRLGEQIHKIKYPGEIEVMPGDKITIKFDLAYLHVFDKKTGIAIV
;
A
#
# COMPACT_ATOMS: atom_id res chain seq x y z
N MET A 1 -15.87 11.81 15.24
CA MET A 1 -14.95 10.82 14.68
C MET A 1 -14.14 10.20 15.80
N ALA A 2 -13.30 9.23 15.55
CA ALA A 2 -12.50 8.64 16.61
C ALA A 2 -11.15 8.16 16.06
N ARG A 3 -10.07 8.48 16.77
CA ARG A 3 -8.78 7.84 16.54
C ARG A 3 -8.86 6.33 16.78
N VAL A 4 -8.01 5.57 16.11
CA VAL A 4 -7.83 4.14 16.38
C VAL A 4 -6.36 3.93 16.73
N ALA A 5 -6.08 3.40 17.92
CA ALA A 5 -4.73 3.05 18.32
C ALA A 5 -4.65 1.55 18.63
N VAL A 6 -3.65 0.93 18.05
CA VAL A 6 -3.31 -0.49 18.21
C VAL A 6 -1.93 -0.55 18.85
N LYS A 7 -1.79 -1.27 19.98
CA LYS A 7 -0.54 -1.36 20.75
C LYS A 7 -0.16 -2.81 21.00
N GLU A 8 1.02 -3.20 20.54
CA GLU A 8 1.64 -4.52 20.74
C GLU A 8 0.67 -5.69 20.43
N LEU A 9 -0.20 -5.47 19.42
CA LEU A 9 -1.26 -6.42 19.07
C LEU A 9 -0.67 -7.72 18.54
N THR A 10 -1.07 -8.83 19.16
CA THR A 10 -0.60 -10.16 18.77
C THR A 10 -1.79 -11.11 18.61
N LYS A 11 -1.73 -11.92 17.52
CA LYS A 11 -2.70 -12.99 17.25
C LYS A 11 -2.02 -14.21 16.68
N ARG A 12 -2.36 -15.36 17.24
CA ARG A 12 -1.87 -16.67 16.80
C ARG A 12 -3.04 -17.57 16.40
N PHE A 13 -2.83 -18.37 15.39
CA PHE A 13 -3.71 -19.47 15.01
C PHE A 13 -2.90 -20.78 15.06
N GLY A 14 -3.07 -21.51 16.13
CA GLY A 14 -2.23 -22.66 16.43
C GLY A 14 -0.75 -22.29 16.51
N LYS A 15 0.08 -22.79 15.59
CA LYS A 15 1.53 -22.48 15.56
C LYS A 15 1.87 -21.23 14.75
N VAL A 16 0.91 -20.69 13.97
CA VAL A 16 1.15 -19.53 13.08
C VAL A 16 0.89 -18.25 13.84
N VAL A 17 1.88 -17.35 13.86
CA VAL A 17 1.73 -15.98 14.36
C VAL A 17 1.25 -15.11 13.21
N ALA A 18 -0.04 -14.83 13.16
CA ALA A 18 -0.65 -14.04 12.08
C ALA A 18 -0.43 -12.53 12.27
N VAL A 19 -0.33 -12.06 13.52
CA VAL A 19 -0.03 -10.66 13.90
C VAL A 19 0.93 -10.72 15.07
N ASP A 20 2.09 -10.06 14.95
CA ASP A 20 3.17 -10.10 15.93
C ASP A 20 3.54 -8.67 16.38
N ARG A 21 3.06 -8.28 17.58
CA ARG A 21 3.33 -6.99 18.25
C ARG A 21 3.12 -5.78 17.34
N VAL A 22 2.04 -5.80 16.58
CA VAL A 22 1.70 -4.70 15.68
C VAL A 22 1.27 -3.48 16.49
N THR A 23 1.93 -2.33 16.23
CA THR A 23 1.65 -1.05 16.90
C THR A 23 1.54 0.06 15.87
N PHE A 24 0.36 0.68 15.75
CA PHE A 24 0.14 1.86 14.90
C PHE A 24 -1.06 2.67 15.40
N GLU A 25 -1.16 3.90 14.90
CA GLU A 25 -2.28 4.79 15.19
C GLU A 25 -2.83 5.40 13.90
N ALA A 26 -4.15 5.37 13.75
CA ALA A 26 -4.91 6.20 12.83
C ALA A 26 -5.48 7.39 13.60
N LYS A 27 -5.09 8.61 13.24
CA LYS A 27 -5.62 9.85 13.84
C LYS A 27 -7.06 10.06 13.43
N ASP A 28 -7.75 10.95 14.13
CA ASP A 28 -9.13 11.30 13.78
C ASP A 28 -9.21 11.84 12.35
N GLY A 29 -10.11 11.25 11.54
CA GLY A 29 -10.28 11.57 10.12
C GLY A 29 -9.17 11.10 9.17
N GLU A 30 -8.13 10.39 9.67
CA GLU A 30 -7.02 9.91 8.85
C GLU A 30 -7.42 8.66 8.03
N PHE A 31 -6.91 8.57 6.80
CA PHE A 31 -7.02 7.39 5.93
C PHE A 31 -5.75 6.56 6.05
N VAL A 32 -5.78 5.50 6.85
CA VAL A 32 -4.65 4.59 7.06
C VAL A 32 -4.82 3.33 6.22
N VAL A 33 -3.81 2.98 5.43
CA VAL A 33 -3.79 1.78 4.61
C VAL A 33 -2.87 0.73 5.24
N LEU A 34 -3.38 -0.48 5.45
CA LEU A 34 -2.58 -1.66 5.76
C LEU A 34 -2.22 -2.32 4.43
N LEU A 35 -0.93 -2.30 4.08
CA LEU A 35 -0.41 -2.77 2.80
C LEU A 35 0.57 -3.92 3.02
N GLY A 36 0.60 -4.91 2.12
CA GLY A 36 1.56 -6.02 2.16
C GLY A 36 1.11 -7.22 1.33
N PRO A 37 1.93 -8.26 1.19
CA PRO A 37 1.60 -9.45 0.43
C PRO A 37 0.43 -10.24 1.06
N SER A 38 -0.13 -11.17 0.29
CA SER A 38 -1.18 -12.06 0.79
C SER A 38 -0.69 -12.87 1.99
N GLY A 39 -1.54 -12.99 3.02
CA GLY A 39 -1.21 -13.74 4.24
C GLY A 39 -0.33 -13.02 5.26
N CYS A 40 0.06 -11.75 5.05
CA CYS A 40 0.93 -11.01 5.98
C CYS A 40 0.22 -10.47 7.24
N GLY A 41 -1.07 -10.76 7.46
CA GLY A 41 -1.79 -10.37 8.68
C GLY A 41 -2.73 -9.16 8.59
N LYS A 42 -2.87 -8.50 7.42
CA LYS A 42 -3.73 -7.30 7.22
C LYS A 42 -5.19 -7.52 7.62
N THR A 43 -5.85 -8.49 6.98
CA THR A 43 -7.25 -8.84 7.26
C THR A 43 -7.44 -9.30 8.70
N THR A 44 -6.47 -10.03 9.27
CA THR A 44 -6.51 -10.44 10.68
C THR A 44 -6.47 -9.21 11.59
N THR A 45 -5.56 -8.27 11.34
CA THR A 45 -5.49 -7.00 12.09
C THR A 45 -6.80 -6.22 12.00
N LEU A 46 -7.39 -6.13 10.79
CA LEU A 46 -8.68 -5.46 10.60
C LEU A 46 -9.81 -6.13 11.38
N ARG A 47 -9.87 -7.48 11.37
CA ARG A 47 -10.86 -8.25 12.12
C ARG A 47 -10.71 -8.12 13.64
N LEU A 48 -9.49 -8.03 14.14
CA LEU A 48 -9.21 -7.75 15.54
C LEU A 48 -9.76 -6.38 15.94
N ILE A 49 -9.55 -5.34 15.13
CA ILE A 49 -10.10 -3.99 15.36
C ILE A 49 -11.63 -4.01 15.31
N ALA A 50 -12.22 -4.76 14.38
CA ALA A 50 -13.67 -4.94 14.26
C ALA A 50 -14.30 -5.72 15.43
N GLY A 51 -13.50 -6.47 16.19
CA GLY A 51 -13.96 -7.39 17.24
C GLY A 51 -14.53 -8.70 16.71
N LEU A 52 -14.22 -9.03 15.47
CA LEU A 52 -14.56 -10.33 14.86
C LEU A 52 -13.57 -11.44 15.25
N GLU A 53 -12.40 -11.03 15.72
CA GLU A 53 -11.37 -11.88 16.31
C GLU A 53 -10.95 -11.29 17.66
N ILE A 54 -10.50 -12.15 18.57
CA ILE A 54 -10.01 -11.76 19.88
C ILE A 54 -8.48 -11.79 19.86
N PRO A 55 -7.78 -10.74 20.26
CA PRO A 55 -6.32 -10.75 20.33
C PRO A 55 -5.84 -11.67 21.47
N ASP A 56 -4.63 -12.24 21.29
CA ASP A 56 -3.99 -13.02 22.34
C ASP A 56 -3.25 -12.09 23.34
N SER A 57 -2.78 -10.92 22.85
CA SER A 57 -2.22 -9.86 23.68
C SER A 57 -2.24 -8.51 22.95
N GLY A 58 -1.96 -7.43 23.67
CA GLY A 58 -1.98 -6.06 23.16
C GLY A 58 -3.33 -5.36 23.37
N GLU A 59 -3.41 -4.12 22.91
CA GLU A 59 -4.55 -3.24 23.18
C GLU A 59 -5.10 -2.64 21.86
N ILE A 60 -6.42 -2.49 21.80
CA ILE A 60 -7.13 -1.79 20.73
C ILE A 60 -7.98 -0.69 21.34
N TRP A 61 -7.72 0.55 20.94
CA TRP A 61 -8.43 1.73 21.40
C TRP A 61 -9.20 2.38 20.26
N ILE A 62 -10.45 2.74 20.51
CA ILE A 62 -11.29 3.54 19.60
C ILE A 62 -11.74 4.80 20.36
N GLY A 63 -11.23 5.95 19.95
CA GLY A 63 -11.25 7.15 20.78
C GLY A 63 -10.45 6.91 22.06
N ASP A 64 -11.09 7.16 23.20
CA ASP A 64 -10.49 6.98 24.53
C ASP A 64 -10.96 5.69 25.23
N ARG A 65 -11.58 4.78 24.46
CA ARG A 65 -12.13 3.54 24.98
C ARG A 65 -11.30 2.34 24.55
N LEU A 66 -10.84 1.54 25.50
CA LEU A 66 -10.30 0.20 25.26
C LEU A 66 -11.44 -0.74 24.83
N VAL A 67 -11.28 -1.41 23.67
CA VAL A 67 -12.38 -2.18 23.05
C VAL A 67 -12.12 -3.67 22.95
N ASN A 68 -11.04 -4.18 23.55
CA ASN A 68 -10.66 -5.59 23.44
C ASN A 68 -11.82 -6.56 23.75
N ASP A 69 -12.52 -6.31 24.87
CA ASP A 69 -13.59 -7.18 25.37
C ASP A 69 -14.97 -6.81 24.84
N LEU A 70 -15.05 -5.80 23.95
CA LEU A 70 -16.32 -5.38 23.40
C LEU A 70 -16.68 -6.18 22.15
N PRO A 71 -17.93 -6.66 22.03
CA PRO A 71 -18.39 -7.30 20.80
C PRO A 71 -18.49 -6.27 19.66
N PRO A 72 -18.45 -6.70 18.39
CA PRO A 72 -18.45 -5.82 17.20
C PRO A 72 -19.54 -4.76 17.19
N LYS A 73 -20.73 -5.09 17.68
CA LYS A 73 -21.91 -4.18 17.71
C LYS A 73 -21.71 -2.96 18.60
N ASP A 74 -20.82 -3.03 19.60
CA ASP A 74 -20.60 -2.01 20.63
C ASP A 74 -19.31 -1.20 20.42
N ARG A 75 -18.58 -1.46 19.30
CA ARG A 75 -17.33 -0.76 18.95
C ARG A 75 -17.53 0.50 18.10
N ASP A 76 -18.76 0.82 17.67
CA ASP A 76 -19.09 1.94 16.77
C ASP A 76 -18.28 1.96 15.46
N VAL A 77 -17.96 0.77 14.94
CA VAL A 77 -17.28 0.58 13.66
C VAL A 77 -18.25 0.08 12.60
N ALA A 78 -17.98 0.40 11.36
CA ALA A 78 -18.62 -0.24 10.21
C ALA A 78 -17.58 -0.93 9.35
N MET A 79 -17.85 -2.15 8.93
CA MET A 79 -16.94 -2.94 8.10
C MET A 79 -17.56 -3.21 6.73
N VAL A 80 -16.76 -2.97 5.68
CA VAL A 80 -17.04 -3.36 4.31
C VAL A 80 -16.14 -4.54 3.97
N PHE A 81 -16.75 -5.67 3.62
CA PHE A 81 -16.05 -6.91 3.30
C PHE A 81 -15.69 -6.98 1.83
N GLN A 82 -14.68 -7.74 1.48
CA GLN A 82 -14.22 -8.00 0.12
C GLN A 82 -15.35 -8.51 -0.81
N SER A 83 -16.25 -9.36 -0.30
CA SER A 83 -17.40 -9.88 -1.04
C SER A 83 -18.62 -8.97 -1.03
N TYR A 84 -18.51 -7.74 -0.50
CA TYR A 84 -19.60 -6.80 -0.23
C TYR A 84 -20.63 -7.33 0.78
N ALA A 85 -20.79 -8.62 0.91
CA ALA A 85 -21.71 -9.33 1.82
C ALA A 85 -23.16 -8.78 1.79
N LEU A 86 -23.67 -8.40 0.60
CA LEU A 86 -25.05 -7.94 0.44
C LEU A 86 -26.02 -9.09 0.66
N TYR A 87 -27.18 -8.80 1.26
CA TYR A 87 -28.27 -9.74 1.40
C TYR A 87 -28.97 -9.94 0.05
N PRO A 88 -28.81 -11.09 -0.64
CA PRO A 88 -29.23 -11.25 -2.03
C PRO A 88 -30.75 -11.26 -2.22
N HIS A 89 -31.50 -11.60 -1.17
CA HIS A 89 -32.96 -11.66 -1.12
C HIS A 89 -33.62 -10.32 -0.75
N MET A 90 -32.81 -9.29 -0.41
CA MET A 90 -33.28 -7.96 -0.06
C MET A 90 -33.03 -6.98 -1.20
N LYS A 91 -33.93 -6.02 -1.42
CA LYS A 91 -33.69 -4.88 -2.29
C LYS A 91 -32.55 -4.00 -1.76
N VAL A 92 -32.02 -3.11 -2.58
CA VAL A 92 -30.99 -2.12 -2.19
C VAL A 92 -31.45 -1.30 -0.99
N TYR A 93 -32.68 -0.77 -1.04
CA TYR A 93 -33.29 -0.05 0.08
C TYR A 93 -33.21 -0.84 1.39
N ASP A 94 -33.62 -2.11 1.35
CA ASP A 94 -33.65 -2.96 2.53
C ASP A 94 -32.25 -3.34 3.03
N ASN A 95 -31.29 -3.54 2.12
CA ASN A 95 -29.89 -3.74 2.47
C ASN A 95 -29.34 -2.54 3.28
N ILE A 96 -29.60 -1.31 2.83
CA ILE A 96 -29.16 -0.09 3.50
C ILE A 96 -29.93 0.13 4.81
N ALA A 97 -31.26 -0.08 4.80
CA ALA A 97 -32.13 0.11 5.96
C ALA A 97 -31.89 -0.93 7.09
N PHE A 98 -31.35 -2.09 6.77
CA PHE A 98 -31.28 -3.23 7.68
C PHE A 98 -30.66 -2.90 9.06
N PRO A 99 -29.49 -2.22 9.13
CA PRO A 99 -28.89 -1.88 10.42
C PRO A 99 -29.77 -0.97 11.29
N LEU A 100 -30.55 -0.08 10.67
CA LEU A 100 -31.47 0.82 11.38
C LEU A 100 -32.72 0.09 11.87
N LYS A 101 -33.21 -0.87 11.08
CA LYS A 101 -34.33 -1.76 11.49
C LYS A 101 -33.97 -2.58 12.72
N ILE A 102 -32.73 -3.11 12.78
CA ILE A 102 -32.24 -3.84 13.98
C ILE A 102 -32.20 -2.91 15.20
N ARG A 103 -31.81 -1.64 15.02
CA ARG A 103 -31.83 -0.61 16.10
C ARG A 103 -33.26 -0.15 16.43
N LYS A 104 -34.31 -0.66 15.76
CA LYS A 104 -35.71 -0.32 15.96
C LYS A 104 -36.03 1.17 15.82
N LEU A 105 -35.35 1.88 14.89
CA LEU A 105 -35.67 3.26 14.60
C LEU A 105 -37.08 3.41 13.98
N PRO A 106 -37.75 4.56 14.14
CA PRO A 106 -39.02 4.87 13.45
C PRO A 106 -38.89 4.77 11.93
N LYS A 107 -39.94 4.31 11.24
CA LYS A 107 -39.93 4.13 9.77
C LYS A 107 -39.57 5.42 9.02
N GLN A 108 -40.05 6.56 9.47
CA GLN A 108 -39.78 7.87 8.86
C GLN A 108 -38.29 8.22 8.92
N ASP A 109 -37.64 7.98 10.05
CA ASP A 109 -36.20 8.22 10.21
C ASP A 109 -35.37 7.27 9.35
N ILE A 110 -35.79 6.01 9.25
CA ILE A 110 -35.13 5.02 8.37
C ILE A 110 -35.22 5.49 6.92
N ASP A 111 -36.43 5.86 6.42
CA ASP A 111 -36.58 6.30 5.04
C ASP A 111 -35.76 7.55 4.73
N ARG A 112 -35.79 8.55 5.61
CA ARG A 112 -34.96 9.77 5.49
C ARG A 112 -33.49 9.45 5.37
N ARG A 113 -32.92 8.69 6.32
CA ARG A 113 -31.48 8.35 6.34
C ARG A 113 -31.06 7.49 5.15
N VAL A 114 -31.89 6.52 4.74
CA VAL A 114 -31.62 5.69 3.55
C VAL A 114 -31.54 6.54 2.30
N ARG A 115 -32.46 7.48 2.10
CA ARG A 115 -32.47 8.37 0.93
C ARG A 115 -31.29 9.37 0.95
N GLU A 116 -30.95 9.92 2.11
CA GLU A 116 -29.78 10.78 2.29
C GLU A 116 -28.50 10.05 1.87
N VAL A 117 -28.29 8.83 2.36
CA VAL A 117 -27.13 8.01 2.02
C VAL A 117 -27.18 7.56 0.54
N ALA A 118 -28.34 7.19 0.01
CA ALA A 118 -28.49 6.82 -1.40
C ALA A 118 -28.13 7.99 -2.34
N ARG A 119 -28.54 9.22 -1.99
CA ARG A 119 -28.20 10.45 -2.73
C ARG A 119 -26.70 10.71 -2.68
N LEU A 120 -26.08 10.63 -1.51
CA LEU A 120 -24.64 10.81 -1.32
C LEU A 120 -23.84 9.86 -2.22
N LEU A 121 -24.31 8.60 -2.33
CA LEU A 121 -23.66 7.54 -3.11
C LEU A 121 -24.12 7.47 -4.58
N ARG A 122 -25.06 8.34 -4.98
CA ARG A 122 -25.64 8.36 -6.34
C ARG A 122 -26.24 7.03 -6.76
N ILE A 123 -27.08 6.43 -5.89
CA ILE A 123 -27.75 5.15 -6.10
C ILE A 123 -29.27 5.22 -5.79
N GLU A 124 -29.86 6.42 -5.82
CA GLU A 124 -31.30 6.62 -5.54
C GLU A 124 -32.18 5.82 -6.52
N ASP A 125 -31.81 5.80 -7.79
CA ASP A 125 -32.49 5.06 -8.87
C ASP A 125 -32.37 3.54 -8.76
N LEU A 126 -31.51 3.05 -7.86
CA LEU A 126 -31.26 1.61 -7.66
C LEU A 126 -31.97 1.05 -6.44
N LEU A 127 -32.65 1.87 -5.62
CA LEU A 127 -33.21 1.47 -4.33
C LEU A 127 -34.21 0.28 -4.43
N ASP A 128 -34.91 0.15 -5.55
CA ASP A 128 -35.86 -0.92 -5.78
C ASP A 128 -35.27 -2.20 -6.41
N ARG A 129 -33.99 -2.18 -6.79
CA ARG A 129 -33.31 -3.33 -7.41
C ARG A 129 -32.79 -4.32 -6.37
N TYR A 130 -32.57 -5.54 -6.83
CA TYR A 130 -31.88 -6.58 -6.05
C TYR A 130 -30.38 -6.59 -6.39
N PRO A 131 -29.50 -7.08 -5.48
CA PRO A 131 -28.06 -7.14 -5.71
C PRO A 131 -27.65 -7.78 -7.04
N ARG A 132 -28.34 -8.86 -7.47
CA ARG A 132 -28.07 -9.53 -8.75
C ARG A 132 -28.29 -8.70 -10.00
N GLN A 133 -28.96 -7.54 -9.89
CA GLN A 133 -29.27 -6.62 -10.98
C GLN A 133 -28.28 -5.46 -11.05
N LEU A 134 -27.23 -5.49 -10.21
CA LEU A 134 -26.26 -4.40 -10.05
C LEU A 134 -24.91 -4.81 -10.60
N SER A 135 -24.19 -3.84 -11.19
CA SER A 135 -22.75 -3.99 -11.47
C SER A 135 -21.93 -4.06 -10.18
N GLY A 136 -20.68 -4.54 -10.25
CA GLY A 136 -19.80 -4.63 -9.08
C GLY A 136 -19.64 -3.29 -8.35
N GLY A 137 -19.42 -2.19 -9.08
CA GLY A 137 -19.31 -0.86 -8.48
C GLY A 137 -20.62 -0.36 -7.84
N GLN A 138 -21.78 -0.75 -8.39
CA GLN A 138 -23.07 -0.46 -7.77
C GLN A 138 -23.27 -1.27 -6.49
N GLN A 139 -22.92 -2.55 -6.49
CA GLN A 139 -22.94 -3.40 -5.29
C GLN A 139 -22.04 -2.84 -4.18
N GLN A 140 -20.85 -2.38 -4.54
CA GLN A 140 -19.93 -1.74 -3.61
C GLN A 140 -20.56 -0.49 -2.98
N ARG A 141 -21.16 0.40 -3.78
CA ARG A 141 -21.84 1.60 -3.25
C ARG A 141 -22.99 1.22 -2.30
N VAL A 142 -23.72 0.15 -2.58
CA VAL A 142 -24.75 -0.35 -1.67
C VAL A 142 -24.14 -0.85 -0.36
N ALA A 143 -23.02 -1.57 -0.41
CA ALA A 143 -22.31 -2.03 0.79
C ALA A 143 -21.78 -0.85 1.63
N LEU A 144 -21.23 0.18 0.97
CA LEU A 144 -20.87 1.44 1.62
C LEU A 144 -22.09 2.13 2.24
N GLY A 145 -23.21 2.17 1.53
CA GLY A 145 -24.46 2.76 2.05
C GLY A 145 -24.96 2.07 3.30
N ARG A 146 -24.91 0.74 3.33
CA ARG A 146 -25.25 -0.05 4.51
C ARG A 146 -24.32 0.23 5.70
N ALA A 147 -23.06 0.53 5.43
CA ALA A 147 -22.09 0.90 6.46
C ALA A 147 -22.31 2.34 6.95
N LEU A 148 -22.50 3.30 6.03
CA LEU A 148 -22.66 4.72 6.29
C LEU A 148 -23.92 5.08 7.06
N VAL A 149 -25.03 4.41 6.76
CA VAL A 149 -26.34 4.70 7.36
C VAL A 149 -26.36 4.63 8.89
N ARG A 150 -25.35 3.93 9.47
CA ARG A 150 -25.14 3.81 10.91
C ARG A 150 -24.41 4.99 11.54
N GLU A 151 -23.85 5.90 10.72
CA GLU A 151 -23.00 7.00 11.16
C GLU A 151 -21.82 6.49 12.01
N PRO A 152 -20.97 5.59 11.49
CA PRO A 152 -19.91 4.97 12.27
C PRO A 152 -18.82 5.99 12.60
N ARG A 153 -18.15 5.79 13.74
CA ARG A 153 -16.98 6.61 14.10
C ARG A 153 -15.72 6.20 13.32
N VAL A 154 -15.65 4.93 12.87
CA VAL A 154 -14.52 4.35 12.15
C VAL A 154 -15.02 3.47 11.01
N PHE A 155 -14.42 3.62 9.85
CA PHE A 155 -14.57 2.72 8.70
C PHE A 155 -13.45 1.68 8.65
N LEU A 156 -13.82 0.43 8.50
CA LEU A 156 -12.93 -0.70 8.27
C LEU A 156 -13.25 -1.29 6.89
N MET A 157 -12.28 -1.32 5.98
CA MET A 157 -12.49 -1.80 4.61
C MET A 157 -11.50 -2.91 4.27
N ASP A 158 -11.99 -4.11 3.99
CA ASP A 158 -11.20 -5.28 3.65
C ASP A 158 -11.22 -5.51 2.13
N GLU A 159 -10.19 -5.06 1.43
CA GLU A 159 -10.01 -5.17 -0.03
C GLU A 159 -11.27 -4.82 -0.85
N PRO A 160 -11.93 -3.68 -0.62
CA PRO A 160 -13.26 -3.42 -1.19
C PRO A 160 -13.26 -3.23 -2.70
N LEU A 161 -12.10 -3.01 -3.36
CA LEU A 161 -11.98 -2.80 -4.80
C LEU A 161 -11.47 -4.02 -5.57
N SER A 162 -11.10 -5.11 -4.88
CA SER A 162 -10.44 -6.28 -5.50
C SER A 162 -11.28 -6.96 -6.60
N ASN A 163 -12.61 -6.95 -6.47
CA ASN A 163 -13.52 -7.59 -7.41
C ASN A 163 -13.96 -6.69 -8.59
N LEU A 164 -13.34 -5.52 -8.78
CA LEU A 164 -13.66 -4.58 -9.85
C LEU A 164 -12.66 -4.69 -10.99
N ASP A 165 -13.12 -4.42 -12.21
CA ASP A 165 -12.24 -4.24 -13.36
C ASP A 165 -11.33 -3.01 -13.20
N ALA A 166 -10.22 -2.95 -13.96
CA ALA A 166 -9.21 -1.91 -13.79
C ALA A 166 -9.76 -0.49 -13.97
N LYS A 167 -10.63 -0.25 -14.97
CA LYS A 167 -11.19 1.08 -15.24
C LYS A 167 -12.11 1.54 -14.10
N LEU A 168 -12.97 0.65 -13.64
CA LEU A 168 -13.89 0.92 -12.54
C LEU A 168 -13.15 1.11 -11.23
N ARG A 169 -12.06 0.36 -11.00
CA ARG A 169 -11.20 0.49 -9.82
C ARG A 169 -10.56 1.89 -9.73
N VAL A 170 -10.03 2.42 -10.83
CA VAL A 170 -9.48 3.79 -10.88
C VAL A 170 -10.54 4.81 -10.49
N TYR A 171 -11.74 4.72 -11.06
CA TYR A 171 -12.85 5.62 -10.73
C TYR A 171 -13.26 5.50 -9.25
N MET A 172 -13.40 4.28 -8.75
CA MET A 172 -13.86 4.03 -7.37
C MET A 172 -12.83 4.45 -6.31
N ARG A 173 -11.52 4.39 -6.60
CA ARG A 173 -10.48 4.95 -5.71
C ARG A 173 -10.71 6.44 -5.46
N ALA A 174 -10.89 7.20 -6.54
CA ALA A 174 -11.15 8.64 -6.45
C ALA A 174 -12.43 8.95 -5.65
N GLU A 175 -13.52 8.21 -5.92
CA GLU A 175 -14.79 8.38 -5.21
C GLU A 175 -14.68 8.03 -3.73
N LEU A 176 -13.99 6.93 -3.36
CA LEU A 176 -13.79 6.56 -1.96
C LEU A 176 -12.98 7.61 -1.20
N LYS A 177 -11.88 8.11 -1.79
CA LYS A 177 -11.07 9.17 -1.16
C LYS A 177 -11.86 10.46 -1.00
N ARG A 178 -12.64 10.86 -2.04
CA ARG A 178 -13.52 12.03 -1.97
C ARG A 178 -14.54 11.87 -0.83
N LEU A 179 -15.24 10.74 -0.80
CA LEU A 179 -16.28 10.46 0.20
C LEU A 179 -15.71 10.46 1.62
N GLN A 180 -14.56 9.83 1.84
CA GLN A 180 -13.90 9.79 3.14
C GLN A 180 -13.52 11.21 3.62
N ARG A 181 -12.98 12.05 2.72
CA ARG A 181 -12.66 13.45 3.03
C ARG A 181 -13.90 14.29 3.37
N GLU A 182 -14.96 14.12 2.57
CA GLU A 182 -16.22 14.83 2.77
C GLU A 182 -16.88 14.48 4.12
N LEU A 183 -16.80 13.21 4.51
CA LEU A 183 -17.34 12.72 5.77
C LEU A 183 -16.40 12.89 6.98
N GLY A 184 -15.10 13.05 6.73
CA GLY A 184 -14.08 13.15 7.76
C GLY A 184 -13.92 11.89 8.61
N ILE A 185 -14.41 10.72 8.17
CA ILE A 185 -14.42 9.49 8.97
C ILE A 185 -13.03 8.84 8.97
N THR A 186 -12.54 8.48 10.16
CA THR A 186 -11.31 7.69 10.32
C THR A 186 -11.45 6.36 9.60
N THR A 187 -10.54 6.05 8.70
CA THR A 187 -10.63 4.87 7.83
C THR A 187 -9.39 4.00 7.96
N ILE A 188 -9.58 2.70 8.18
CA ILE A 188 -8.54 1.67 8.04
C ILE A 188 -8.90 0.81 6.84
N TYR A 189 -8.03 0.82 5.85
CA TYR A 189 -8.22 0.20 4.56
C TYR A 189 -7.17 -0.88 4.33
N VAL A 190 -7.59 -2.08 3.99
CA VAL A 190 -6.71 -3.20 3.64
C VAL A 190 -6.65 -3.35 2.14
N THR A 191 -5.45 -3.47 1.60
CA THR A 191 -5.21 -3.80 0.19
C THR A 191 -3.86 -4.49 0.01
N HIS A 192 -3.72 -5.18 -1.11
CA HIS A 192 -2.42 -5.62 -1.65
C HIS A 192 -2.02 -4.79 -2.89
N ASP A 193 -2.88 -3.88 -3.35
CA ASP A 193 -2.63 -3.00 -4.51
C ASP A 193 -1.89 -1.73 -4.06
N GLN A 194 -0.63 -1.60 -4.53
CA GLN A 194 0.21 -0.45 -4.22
C GLN A 194 -0.38 0.86 -4.76
N ALA A 195 -1.03 0.84 -5.94
CA ALA A 195 -1.60 2.04 -6.52
C ALA A 195 -2.78 2.56 -5.67
N GLU A 196 -3.54 1.67 -5.03
CA GLU A 196 -4.56 2.06 -4.05
C GLU A 196 -3.93 2.72 -2.83
N ALA A 197 -2.91 2.09 -2.24
CA ALA A 197 -2.23 2.61 -1.07
C ALA A 197 -1.58 3.97 -1.35
N MET A 198 -0.80 4.08 -2.44
CA MET A 198 -0.07 5.31 -2.79
C MET A 198 -0.99 6.48 -3.14
N THR A 199 -2.19 6.23 -3.68
CA THR A 199 -3.11 7.30 -4.11
C THR A 199 -4.12 7.72 -3.04
N MET A 200 -4.51 6.81 -2.15
CA MET A 200 -5.57 7.08 -1.18
C MET A 200 -5.08 7.35 0.24
N ALA A 201 -3.95 6.78 0.64
CA ALA A 201 -3.51 6.86 2.02
C ALA A 201 -3.03 8.25 2.42
N ASP A 202 -3.32 8.64 3.66
CA ASP A 202 -2.58 9.69 4.36
C ASP A 202 -1.38 9.06 5.07
N LYS A 203 -1.52 7.80 5.51
CA LYS A 203 -0.47 6.97 6.12
C LYS A 203 -0.60 5.51 5.67
N ILE A 204 0.52 4.88 5.39
CA ILE A 204 0.60 3.45 5.05
C ILE A 204 1.34 2.72 6.17
N VAL A 205 0.81 1.58 6.57
CA VAL A 205 1.45 0.59 7.43
C VAL A 205 1.81 -0.61 6.57
N VAL A 206 3.09 -0.78 6.27
CA VAL A 206 3.58 -1.90 5.46
C VAL A 206 3.80 -3.10 6.37
N LEU A 207 3.11 -4.20 6.07
CA LEU A 207 3.15 -5.45 6.83
C LEU A 207 3.82 -6.56 6.02
N ASN A 208 4.67 -7.33 6.69
CA ASN A 208 5.20 -8.59 6.18
C ASN A 208 5.32 -9.60 7.32
N GLU A 209 4.89 -10.86 7.09
CA GLU A 209 4.97 -11.95 8.07
C GLU A 209 4.46 -11.58 9.47
N GLY A 210 3.32 -10.90 9.53
CA GLY A 210 2.69 -10.46 10.77
C GLY A 210 3.32 -9.25 11.45
N ARG A 211 4.41 -8.68 10.91
CA ARG A 211 5.16 -7.57 11.49
C ARG A 211 5.11 -6.32 10.63
N ILE A 212 5.17 -5.18 11.28
CA ILE A 212 5.34 -3.89 10.59
C ILE A 212 6.78 -3.77 10.10
N GLN A 213 6.91 -3.46 8.80
CA GLN A 213 8.20 -3.19 8.16
C GLN A 213 8.53 -1.70 8.17
N GLN A 214 7.52 -0.87 7.90
CA GLN A 214 7.62 0.59 7.94
C GLN A 214 6.24 1.21 8.06
N ILE A 215 6.15 2.35 8.72
CA ILE A 215 4.99 3.25 8.74
C ILE A 215 5.45 4.60 8.21
N GLY A 216 4.67 5.18 7.30
CA GLY A 216 4.97 6.52 6.77
C GLY A 216 3.91 6.99 5.79
N THR A 217 4.09 8.19 5.28
CA THR A 217 3.34 8.70 4.14
C THR A 217 3.72 7.94 2.86
N PRO A 218 2.89 7.95 1.80
CA PRO A 218 3.25 7.39 0.50
C PRO A 218 4.63 7.88 0.00
N SER A 219 4.90 9.17 0.13
CA SER A 219 6.17 9.77 -0.28
C SER A 219 7.37 9.26 0.52
N GLU A 220 7.24 9.13 1.83
CA GLU A 220 8.31 8.59 2.69
C GLU A 220 8.64 7.15 2.34
N LEU A 221 7.64 6.29 2.14
CA LEU A 221 7.86 4.89 1.78
C LEU A 221 8.53 4.73 0.41
N TYR A 222 8.23 5.64 -0.52
CA TYR A 222 8.79 5.61 -1.86
C TYR A 222 10.23 6.13 -1.90
N HIS A 223 10.50 7.28 -1.26
CA HIS A 223 11.80 7.95 -1.32
C HIS A 223 12.76 7.55 -0.19
N LYS A 224 12.24 7.02 0.93
CA LYS A 224 13.05 6.66 2.12
C LYS A 224 12.64 5.29 2.65
N PRO A 225 12.75 4.23 1.86
CA PRO A 225 12.43 2.89 2.33
C PRO A 225 13.41 2.47 3.44
N SER A 226 12.90 1.91 4.53
CA SER A 226 13.72 1.53 5.69
C SER A 226 14.53 0.24 5.50
N ASN A 227 14.15 -0.58 4.53
CA ASN A 227 14.79 -1.86 4.26
C ASN A 227 14.55 -2.35 2.83
N LEU A 228 15.25 -3.40 2.43
CA LEU A 228 15.15 -4.03 1.11
C LEU A 228 13.71 -4.50 0.80
N PHE A 229 12.98 -5.00 1.81
CA PHE A 229 11.61 -5.45 1.59
C PHE A 229 10.71 -4.28 1.16
N VAL A 230 10.72 -3.18 1.89
CA VAL A 230 9.89 -1.99 1.55
C VAL A 230 10.32 -1.40 0.21
N ALA A 231 11.62 -1.29 -0.04
CA ALA A 231 12.18 -0.76 -1.29
C ALA A 231 11.74 -1.58 -2.52
N GLY A 232 11.78 -2.91 -2.41
CA GLY A 232 11.36 -3.82 -3.48
C GLY A 232 9.85 -4.01 -3.58
N PHE A 233 9.13 -3.80 -2.48
CA PHE A 233 7.67 -3.94 -2.47
C PHE A 233 6.96 -2.68 -2.97
N ILE A 234 7.51 -1.48 -2.77
CA ILE A 234 6.92 -0.20 -3.18
C ILE A 234 7.51 0.27 -4.52
N GLY A 235 6.66 0.39 -5.53
CA GLY A 235 7.02 0.84 -6.88
C GLY A 235 6.67 -0.18 -7.96
N ALA A 236 6.34 0.32 -9.15
CA ALA A 236 6.04 -0.49 -10.34
C ALA A 236 6.69 0.16 -11.58
N PRO A 237 7.75 -0.44 -12.12
CA PRO A 237 8.42 -1.67 -11.64
C PRO A 237 9.11 -1.50 -10.28
N ALA A 238 9.47 -2.63 -9.65
CA ALA A 238 10.20 -2.65 -8.38
C ALA A 238 11.59 -2.01 -8.50
N MET A 239 12.19 -1.61 -7.37
CA MET A 239 13.57 -1.13 -7.31
C MET A 239 14.55 -2.21 -7.79
N ASN A 240 15.55 -1.81 -8.55
CA ASN A 240 16.66 -2.68 -8.91
C ASN A 240 17.61 -2.81 -7.70
N PHE A 241 18.06 -4.02 -7.43
CA PHE A 241 19.02 -4.32 -6.37
C PHE A 241 20.29 -4.93 -6.98
N ILE A 242 21.44 -4.34 -6.67
CA ILE A 242 22.73 -4.75 -7.23
C ILE A 242 23.71 -4.97 -6.07
N ASP A 243 24.20 -6.19 -5.95
CA ASP A 243 25.21 -6.52 -4.96
C ASP A 243 26.51 -5.76 -5.23
N SER A 244 27.11 -5.19 -4.19
CA SER A 244 28.36 -4.44 -4.31
C SER A 244 29.16 -4.47 -3.01
N SER A 245 30.43 -4.07 -3.09
CA SER A 245 31.29 -3.85 -1.95
C SER A 245 31.62 -2.39 -1.79
N CYS A 246 31.63 -1.89 -0.55
CA CYS A 246 31.99 -0.54 -0.22
C CYS A 246 33.51 -0.42 0.04
N LYS A 247 34.22 0.38 -0.75
CA LYS A 247 35.68 0.57 -0.68
C LYS A 247 36.03 2.04 -0.59
N GLU A 248 37.18 2.36 -0.03
CA GLU A 248 37.77 3.70 -0.12
C GLU A 248 38.94 3.69 -1.10
N LYS A 249 38.95 4.64 -2.04
CA LYS A 249 40.02 4.84 -3.04
C LYS A 249 40.25 6.32 -3.23
N ASP A 250 41.50 6.77 -3.02
CA ASP A 250 41.90 8.19 -3.14
C ASP A 250 41.03 9.15 -2.31
N GLY A 251 40.64 8.73 -1.09
CA GLY A 251 39.78 9.52 -0.18
C GLY A 251 38.29 9.56 -0.56
N LYS A 252 37.88 8.82 -1.60
CA LYS A 252 36.51 8.75 -2.09
C LYS A 252 35.90 7.39 -1.77
N ILE A 253 34.61 7.38 -1.48
CA ILE A 253 33.85 6.14 -1.30
C ILE A 253 33.36 5.63 -2.64
N ILE A 254 33.72 4.41 -2.94
CA ILE A 254 33.38 3.69 -4.17
C ILE A 254 32.53 2.48 -3.84
N LEU A 255 31.39 2.33 -4.52
CA LEU A 255 30.62 1.09 -4.56
C LEU A 255 31.05 0.29 -5.79
N ASP A 256 31.67 -0.85 -5.55
CA ASP A 256 32.18 -1.74 -6.59
C ASP A 256 31.22 -2.94 -6.75
N ALA A 257 30.51 -2.98 -7.86
CA ALA A 257 29.59 -4.07 -8.23
C ALA A 257 30.24 -5.14 -9.12
N GLY A 258 31.57 -5.04 -9.39
CA GLY A 258 32.29 -5.94 -10.27
C GLY A 258 32.12 -5.66 -11.78
N TYR A 259 30.99 -5.11 -12.20
CA TYR A 259 30.70 -4.69 -13.57
C TYR A 259 30.92 -3.19 -13.80
N PHE A 260 30.78 -2.41 -12.73
CA PHE A 260 31.00 -0.98 -12.72
C PHE A 260 31.40 -0.51 -11.32
N GLU A 261 32.06 0.65 -11.25
CA GLU A 261 32.37 1.35 -10.00
C GLU A 261 31.55 2.66 -9.95
N LEU A 262 30.91 2.93 -8.79
CA LEU A 262 30.21 4.20 -8.53
C LEU A 262 30.95 5.00 -7.45
N GLU A 263 31.45 6.17 -7.81
CA GLU A 263 31.93 7.18 -6.87
C GLU A 263 30.73 7.84 -6.20
N LEU A 264 30.60 7.73 -4.87
CA LEU A 264 29.48 8.33 -4.15
C LEU A 264 29.65 9.85 -4.00
N PRO A 265 28.56 10.61 -4.14
CA PRO A 265 28.52 12.03 -3.78
C PRO A 265 28.87 12.25 -2.30
N SER A 266 29.47 13.41 -1.98
CA SER A 266 29.97 13.71 -0.62
C SER A 266 28.89 13.68 0.45
N ASP A 267 27.66 14.07 0.12
CA ASP A 267 26.50 14.13 1.02
C ASP A 267 26.10 12.75 1.58
N ILE A 268 26.26 11.68 0.80
CA ILE A 268 25.98 10.31 1.23
C ILE A 268 27.23 9.51 1.56
N ALA A 269 28.39 9.91 1.01
CA ALA A 269 29.66 9.21 1.19
C ALA A 269 30.08 9.10 2.66
N ASP A 270 29.89 10.16 3.45
CA ASP A 270 30.26 10.16 4.87
C ASP A 270 29.42 9.19 5.70
N VAL A 271 28.12 9.12 5.43
CA VAL A 271 27.22 8.16 6.09
C VAL A 271 27.58 6.72 5.72
N VAL A 272 27.86 6.48 4.42
CA VAL A 272 28.24 5.13 3.94
C VAL A 272 29.63 4.76 4.46
N ARG A 273 30.58 5.70 4.55
CA ARG A 273 31.91 5.46 5.17
C ARG A 273 31.77 5.00 6.60
N GLU A 274 30.97 5.69 7.41
CA GLU A 274 30.79 5.37 8.82
C GLU A 274 30.15 4.00 9.04
N LYS A 275 29.13 3.66 8.23
CA LYS A 275 28.28 2.49 8.47
C LYS A 275 28.66 1.25 7.66
N ALA A 276 29.36 1.38 6.54
CA ALA A 276 29.52 0.30 5.58
C ALA A 276 30.92 0.15 4.96
N LEU A 277 31.92 0.94 5.36
CA LEU A 277 33.28 0.82 4.80
C LEU A 277 33.84 -0.57 5.02
N GLY A 278 34.30 -1.21 3.93
CA GLY A 278 34.81 -2.59 3.94
C GLY A 278 33.76 -3.68 4.01
N SER A 279 32.48 -3.33 3.96
CA SER A 279 31.35 -4.26 4.01
C SER A 279 30.75 -4.54 2.64
N GLU A 280 30.00 -5.64 2.55
CA GLU A 280 29.12 -5.91 1.43
C GLU A 280 27.80 -5.13 1.59
N VAL A 281 27.39 -4.45 0.53
CA VAL A 281 26.18 -3.64 0.49
C VAL A 281 25.33 -3.99 -0.74
N VAL A 282 24.09 -3.54 -0.75
CA VAL A 282 23.20 -3.64 -1.90
C VAL A 282 22.89 -2.23 -2.38
N ILE A 283 23.20 -1.93 -3.63
CA ILE A 283 22.77 -0.72 -4.32
C ILE A 283 21.29 -0.88 -4.68
N GLY A 284 20.46 0.09 -4.30
CA GLY A 284 19.07 0.21 -4.73
C GLY A 284 18.91 1.41 -5.67
N ILE A 285 18.36 1.18 -6.84
CA ILE A 285 18.04 2.25 -7.80
C ILE A 285 16.70 1.95 -8.48
N ARG A 286 15.80 2.93 -8.49
CA ARG A 286 14.50 2.74 -9.16
C ARG A 286 14.65 2.81 -10.67
N PRO A 287 13.85 2.05 -11.45
CA PRO A 287 13.91 2.02 -12.91
C PRO A 287 13.83 3.39 -13.58
N GLU A 288 13.05 4.32 -13.06
CA GLU A 288 12.88 5.69 -13.56
C GLU A 288 14.07 6.62 -13.26
N HIS A 289 14.98 6.21 -12.37
CA HIS A 289 16.21 6.93 -12.04
C HIS A 289 17.46 6.39 -12.75
N ILE A 290 17.23 5.53 -13.74
CA ILE A 290 18.25 5.06 -14.68
C ILE A 290 17.98 5.71 -16.02
N ARG A 291 18.96 6.43 -16.58
CA ARG A 291 18.81 7.06 -17.88
C ARG A 291 19.81 6.51 -18.90
N LEU A 292 19.48 6.65 -20.15
CA LEU A 292 20.45 6.45 -21.22
C LEU A 292 21.51 7.55 -21.18
N ALA A 293 22.72 7.17 -21.49
CA ALA A 293 23.88 8.07 -21.46
C ALA A 293 24.71 7.93 -22.75
N LYS A 294 25.59 8.89 -23.01
CA LYS A 294 26.52 8.80 -24.14
C LYS A 294 27.73 7.92 -23.75
N PRO A 295 28.28 7.15 -24.69
CA PRO A 295 29.53 6.43 -24.45
C PRO A 295 30.63 7.38 -23.97
N GLY A 296 31.33 7.00 -22.88
CA GLY A 296 32.39 7.81 -22.25
C GLY A 296 31.91 8.89 -21.28
N GLU A 297 30.62 9.03 -21.03
CA GLU A 297 30.11 9.91 -19.99
C GLU A 297 30.55 9.43 -18.60
N LYS A 298 31.05 10.32 -17.75
CA LYS A 298 31.54 9.98 -16.39
C LYS A 298 30.44 9.28 -15.59
N GLY A 299 30.73 8.08 -15.05
CA GLY A 299 29.81 7.28 -14.24
C GLY A 299 28.74 6.55 -15.06
N ALA A 300 28.88 6.52 -16.41
CA ALA A 300 28.08 5.69 -17.29
C ALA A 300 28.81 4.38 -17.59
N PHE A 301 28.06 3.31 -17.83
CA PHE A 301 28.57 1.99 -18.20
C PHE A 301 27.65 1.30 -19.21
N GLU A 302 28.21 0.33 -19.93
CA GLU A 302 27.52 -0.41 -20.98
C GLU A 302 26.82 -1.64 -20.41
N VAL A 303 25.59 -1.89 -20.91
CA VAL A 303 24.80 -3.06 -20.54
C VAL A 303 24.15 -3.65 -21.81
N GLU A 304 23.83 -4.94 -21.77
CA GLU A 304 23.13 -5.64 -22.84
C GLU A 304 21.63 -5.66 -22.56
N VAL A 305 20.84 -5.25 -23.54
CA VAL A 305 19.38 -5.31 -23.49
C VAL A 305 18.92 -6.76 -23.56
N TYR A 306 18.10 -7.17 -22.59
CA TYR A 306 17.50 -8.48 -22.55
C TYR A 306 16.16 -8.52 -23.30
N VAL A 307 15.25 -7.58 -22.99
CA VAL A 307 13.95 -7.43 -23.65
C VAL A 307 13.44 -6.00 -23.50
N THR A 308 12.57 -5.55 -24.40
CA THR A 308 11.86 -4.27 -24.32
C THR A 308 10.36 -4.48 -24.31
N GLU A 309 9.65 -3.78 -23.42
CA GLU A 309 8.20 -3.83 -23.27
C GLU A 309 7.62 -2.43 -23.51
N PRO A 310 7.20 -2.07 -24.75
CA PRO A 310 6.59 -0.77 -25.03
C PRO A 310 5.15 -0.74 -24.47
N LEU A 311 4.86 0.23 -23.61
CA LEU A 311 3.56 0.44 -22.98
C LEU A 311 2.82 1.67 -23.53
N GLY A 312 3.29 2.22 -24.66
CA GLY A 312 2.74 3.41 -25.32
C GLY A 312 3.29 4.70 -24.77
N GLY A 313 3.00 5.04 -23.53
CA GLY A 313 3.51 6.27 -22.88
C GLY A 313 4.91 6.13 -22.29
N GLU A 314 5.39 4.92 -22.13
CA GLU A 314 6.70 4.56 -21.58
C GLU A 314 7.15 3.21 -22.14
N THR A 315 8.46 2.94 -22.07
CA THR A 315 9.04 1.64 -22.41
C THR A 315 9.81 1.10 -21.22
N ILE A 316 9.54 -0.15 -20.82
CA ILE A 316 10.38 -0.85 -19.86
C ILE A 316 11.47 -1.57 -20.64
N ILE A 317 12.74 -1.30 -20.31
CA ILE A 317 13.91 -1.93 -20.89
C ILE A 317 14.51 -2.83 -19.82
N ASP A 318 14.46 -4.13 -20.05
CA ASP A 318 15.13 -5.11 -19.21
C ASP A 318 16.57 -5.27 -19.71
N PHE A 319 17.56 -5.18 -18.82
CA PHE A 319 18.97 -5.31 -19.15
C PHE A 319 19.67 -6.27 -18.20
N ARG A 320 20.79 -6.84 -18.63
CA ARG A 320 21.58 -7.78 -17.85
C ARG A 320 22.77 -7.11 -17.16
N LEU A 321 22.97 -7.48 -15.90
CA LEU A 321 24.22 -7.32 -15.17
C LEU A 321 24.60 -8.70 -14.59
N GLY A 322 25.55 -9.35 -15.20
CA GLY A 322 25.85 -10.75 -14.91
C GLY A 322 24.66 -11.67 -15.21
N GLU A 323 24.23 -12.43 -14.22
CA GLU A 323 23.06 -13.32 -14.34
C GLU A 323 21.73 -12.65 -13.99
N GLN A 324 21.77 -11.44 -13.42
CA GLN A 324 20.57 -10.74 -12.94
C GLN A 324 20.00 -9.82 -14.03
N ILE A 325 18.66 -9.73 -14.03
CA ILE A 325 17.91 -8.84 -14.93
C ILE A 325 17.44 -7.64 -14.10
N HIS A 326 17.71 -6.45 -14.63
CA HIS A 326 17.33 -5.17 -14.09
C HIS A 326 16.46 -4.40 -15.07
N LYS A 327 15.75 -3.38 -14.60
CA LYS A 327 14.78 -2.64 -15.41
C LYS A 327 15.12 -1.16 -15.47
N ILE A 328 14.90 -0.58 -16.64
CA ILE A 328 14.86 0.87 -16.87
C ILE A 328 13.41 1.22 -17.24
N LYS A 329 12.91 2.30 -16.70
CA LYS A 329 11.64 2.89 -17.11
C LYS A 329 11.93 4.13 -17.96
N TYR A 330 11.87 3.95 -19.30
CA TYR A 330 12.16 5.01 -20.24
C TYR A 330 10.88 5.77 -20.61
N PRO A 331 10.86 7.11 -20.56
CA PRO A 331 9.70 7.90 -20.97
C PRO A 331 9.54 7.91 -22.49
N GLY A 332 8.36 7.47 -22.97
CA GLY A 332 8.06 7.37 -24.40
C GLY A 332 8.53 6.05 -25.05
N GLU A 333 8.55 6.04 -26.38
CA GLU A 333 8.97 4.91 -27.20
C GLU A 333 10.47 5.00 -27.53
N ILE A 334 11.13 3.87 -27.64
CA ILE A 334 12.52 3.73 -28.04
C ILE A 334 12.70 2.47 -28.90
N GLU A 335 13.47 2.59 -29.96
CA GLU A 335 13.85 1.47 -30.82
C GLU A 335 15.17 0.85 -30.31
N VAL A 336 15.04 -0.11 -29.40
CA VAL A 336 16.16 -0.90 -28.87
C VAL A 336 15.74 -2.37 -28.87
N MET A 337 16.61 -3.23 -29.40
CA MET A 337 16.33 -4.65 -29.62
C MET A 337 17.07 -5.53 -28.59
N PRO A 338 16.56 -6.72 -28.28
CA PRO A 338 17.31 -7.71 -27.50
C PRO A 338 18.70 -7.99 -28.10
N GLY A 339 19.73 -7.93 -27.23
CA GLY A 339 21.14 -8.09 -27.61
C GLY A 339 21.85 -6.78 -27.97
N ASP A 340 21.12 -5.66 -28.09
CA ASP A 340 21.74 -4.35 -28.26
C ASP A 340 22.52 -3.95 -27.00
N LYS A 341 23.62 -3.24 -27.22
CA LYS A 341 24.40 -2.63 -26.16
C LYS A 341 24.01 -1.18 -25.98
N ILE A 342 23.58 -0.82 -24.80
CA ILE A 342 23.22 0.55 -24.44
C ILE A 342 24.12 1.06 -23.32
N THR A 343 24.43 2.35 -23.32
CA THR A 343 25.13 3.00 -22.23
C THR A 343 24.10 3.62 -21.29
N ILE A 344 24.20 3.29 -20.02
CA ILE A 344 23.28 3.78 -18.98
C ILE A 344 24.03 4.53 -17.87
N LYS A 345 23.30 5.35 -17.14
CA LYS A 345 23.82 6.07 -15.97
C LYS A 345 22.75 6.15 -14.90
N PHE A 346 23.16 5.92 -13.65
CA PHE A 346 22.30 6.09 -12.47
C PHE A 346 22.25 7.56 -12.06
N ASP A 347 21.07 8.02 -11.66
CA ASP A 347 20.91 9.30 -10.97
C ASP A 347 21.22 9.10 -9.49
N LEU A 348 22.43 9.52 -9.10
CA LEU A 348 22.95 9.29 -7.75
C LEU A 348 22.19 10.07 -6.66
N ALA A 349 21.38 11.07 -7.02
CA ALA A 349 20.53 11.77 -6.07
C ALA A 349 19.40 10.89 -5.51
N TYR A 350 19.09 9.79 -6.21
CA TYR A 350 18.07 8.81 -5.82
C TYR A 350 18.65 7.42 -5.55
N LEU A 351 19.94 7.35 -5.31
CA LEU A 351 20.62 6.12 -4.97
C LEU A 351 20.29 5.74 -3.52
N HIS A 352 19.99 4.46 -3.31
CA HIS A 352 19.89 3.87 -1.98
C HIS A 352 21.01 2.85 -1.76
N VAL A 353 21.47 2.76 -0.53
CA VAL A 353 22.46 1.77 -0.11
C VAL A 353 21.90 1.03 1.09
N PHE A 354 21.86 -0.29 1.00
CA PHE A 354 21.39 -1.18 2.07
C PHE A 354 22.54 -2.04 2.56
N ASP A 355 22.55 -2.31 3.86
CA ASP A 355 23.42 -3.34 4.41
C ASP A 355 22.98 -4.73 3.92
N LYS A 356 23.88 -5.46 3.27
CA LYS A 356 23.54 -6.74 2.64
C LYS A 356 23.12 -7.82 3.64
N LYS A 357 23.67 -7.77 4.86
CA LYS A 357 23.41 -8.78 5.89
C LYS A 357 22.09 -8.58 6.60
N THR A 358 21.74 -7.35 6.91
CA THR A 358 20.52 -7.00 7.66
C THR A 358 19.36 -6.59 6.78
N GLY A 359 19.65 -6.16 5.56
CA GLY A 359 18.67 -5.56 4.63
C GLY A 359 18.22 -4.15 5.02
N ILE A 360 18.82 -3.53 6.04
CA ILE A 360 18.44 -2.21 6.54
C ILE A 360 19.06 -1.11 5.66
N ALA A 361 18.33 -0.05 5.41
CA ALA A 361 18.82 1.09 4.66
C ALA A 361 19.94 1.80 5.43
N ILE A 362 21.03 2.12 4.71
CA ILE A 362 22.13 2.95 5.19
C ILE A 362 21.87 4.41 4.79
N VAL A 363 21.45 4.60 3.53
CA VAL A 363 21.01 5.89 2.95
C VAL A 363 19.88 5.66 1.94
#